data_7b745cf258e036f9eb8f296df31654d0
#
_entry.id   7b745cf258e036f9eb8f296df31654d0
#
_cell.length_a   1.000
_cell.length_b   1.000
_cell.length_c   1.000
_cell.angle_alpha   90.00
_cell.angle_beta   90.00
_cell.angle_gamma   90.00
#
_symmetry.space_group_name_H-M   'P 1'
#
loop_
_entity.id
_entity.type
_entity.pdbx_description
1 polymer ?
#
loop_
_entity_poly.entity_id
_entity_poly.type
_entity_poly.pdbx_seq_one_letter_code
_entity_poly.pdbx_strand_id
1 'polypeptide(L)' 'MKAKVKENLEVNKYYEGVMFVKGMEQYKGKIFNIEFVRILPCHEEIHLINLEGVDGGYNFSPLMLEIVEEDE' A
#
# COMPACT_ATOMS: atom_id res chain seq x y z
N MET A 1 2.08 -13.55 -0.72
CA MET A 1 2.08 -12.50 -1.77
C MET A 1 2.87 -11.30 -1.29
N LYS A 2 3.72 -10.76 -2.14
CA LYS A 2 4.54 -9.61 -1.81
C LYS A 2 4.21 -8.42 -2.69
N ALA A 3 4.41 -7.22 -2.16
CA ALA A 3 4.22 -6.00 -2.89
C ALA A 3 5.35 -5.03 -2.62
N LYS A 4 5.72 -4.29 -3.64
CA LYS A 4 6.72 -3.23 -3.54
C LYS A 4 6.00 -1.90 -3.51
N VAL A 5 6.38 -1.04 -2.58
CA VAL A 5 5.85 0.32 -2.52
C VAL A 5 6.50 1.12 -3.66
N LYS A 6 5.69 1.71 -4.51
CA LYS A 6 6.20 2.47 -5.65
C LYS A 6 7.02 3.66 -5.19
N GLU A 7 8.01 4.04 -5.98
CA GLU A 7 8.91 5.14 -5.63
C GLU A 7 8.42 6.49 -6.12
N ASN A 8 7.52 6.52 -7.08
CA ASN A 8 7.03 7.76 -7.69
C ASN A 8 5.78 8.34 -7.03
N LEU A 9 5.54 7.99 -5.77
CA LEU A 9 4.40 8.48 -5.02
C LEU A 9 4.67 9.86 -4.42
N GLU A 10 3.64 10.70 -4.41
CA GLU A 10 3.75 12.06 -3.87
C GLU A 10 3.00 12.17 -2.56
N VAL A 11 3.64 12.81 -1.59
CA VAL A 11 3.03 13.06 -0.27
C VAL A 11 1.83 13.99 -0.44
N ASN A 12 0.77 13.70 0.33
CA ASN A 12 -0.50 14.44 0.33
C ASN A 12 -1.31 14.28 -0.95
N LYS A 13 -1.04 13.24 -1.71
CA LYS A 13 -1.82 12.93 -2.90
C LYS A 13 -2.65 11.67 -2.65
N TYR A 14 -3.87 11.65 -3.16
CA TYR A 14 -4.75 10.49 -3.05
C TYR A 14 -4.50 9.50 -4.18
N TYR A 15 -4.48 8.23 -3.82
CA TYR A 15 -4.36 7.12 -4.77
C TYR A 15 -5.50 6.15 -4.49
N GLU A 16 -6.52 6.19 -5.34
CA GLU A 16 -7.74 5.37 -5.16
C GLU A 16 -8.35 5.50 -3.75
N GLY A 17 -8.51 6.74 -3.30
CA GLY A 17 -9.16 7.02 -2.02
C GLY A 17 -8.26 6.91 -0.79
N VAL A 18 -7.00 6.56 -0.98
CA VAL A 18 -6.03 6.48 0.12
C VAL A 18 -4.95 7.53 -0.08
N MET A 19 -4.75 8.36 0.92
CA MET A 19 -3.74 9.40 0.84
C MET A 19 -2.36 8.84 1.17
N PHE A 20 -1.36 9.18 0.35
CA PHE A 20 0.02 8.88 0.66
C PHE A 20 0.54 9.98 1.56
N VAL A 21 0.86 9.62 2.80
CA VAL A 21 1.30 10.60 3.81
C VAL A 21 2.81 10.53 4.01
N LYS A 22 3.35 11.58 4.63
CA LYS A 22 4.79 11.71 4.80
C LYS A 22 5.43 10.52 5.52
N GLY A 23 4.74 9.98 6.52
CA GLY A 23 5.26 8.82 7.26
C GLY A 23 5.44 7.57 6.41
N MET A 24 4.79 7.51 5.25
CA MET A 24 4.88 6.38 4.35
C MET A 24 6.08 6.46 3.41
N GLU A 25 6.71 7.63 3.30
CA GLU A 25 7.84 7.82 2.40
C GLU A 25 9.01 6.89 2.67
N GLN A 26 9.21 6.55 3.93
CA GLN A 26 10.31 5.66 4.33
C GLN A 26 10.18 4.26 3.74
N TYR A 27 9.00 3.90 3.26
CA TYR A 27 8.76 2.58 2.71
C TYR A 27 8.87 2.52 1.18
N LYS A 28 9.06 3.65 0.52
CA LYS A 28 9.20 3.68 -0.94
C LYS A 28 10.30 2.75 -1.42
N GLY A 29 10.01 1.99 -2.46
CA GLY A 29 10.97 1.07 -3.07
C GLY A 29 11.21 -0.21 -2.28
N LYS A 30 10.59 -0.38 -1.14
CA LYS A 30 10.77 -1.56 -0.31
C LYS A 30 9.70 -2.59 -0.59
N ILE A 31 10.03 -3.86 -0.38
CA ILE A 31 9.14 -4.98 -0.62
C ILE A 31 8.66 -5.55 0.71
N PHE A 32 7.36 -5.79 0.81
CA PHE A 32 6.73 -6.33 2.01
C PHE A 32 5.78 -7.45 1.67
N ASN A 33 5.54 -8.35 2.61
CA ASN A 33 4.46 -9.31 2.49
C ASN A 33 3.13 -8.59 2.71
N ILE A 34 2.12 -8.97 1.97
CA ILE A 34 0.77 -8.44 2.18
C ILE A 34 0.17 -9.22 3.35
N GLU A 35 -0.21 -8.51 4.40
CA GLU A 35 -0.80 -9.11 5.58
C GLU A 35 -2.28 -9.41 5.34
N PHE A 36 -3.04 -8.41 4.94
CA PHE A 36 -4.44 -8.61 4.57
C PHE A 36 -4.95 -7.42 3.77
N VAL A 37 -6.09 -7.61 3.11
CA VAL A 37 -6.75 -6.58 2.32
C VAL A 37 -8.16 -6.42 2.86
N ARG A 38 -8.57 -5.17 3.07
CA ARG A 38 -9.94 -4.85 3.50
C ARG A 38 -10.63 -4.07 2.40
N ILE A 39 -11.91 -4.34 2.22
CA ILE A 39 -12.74 -3.60 1.28
C ILE A 39 -13.77 -2.84 2.10
N LEU A 40 -13.88 -1.53 1.87
CA LEU A 40 -14.81 -0.70 2.64
C LEU A 40 -16.26 -1.03 2.26
N PRO A 41 -17.15 -1.25 3.25
CA PRO A 41 -18.53 -1.66 2.96
C PRO A 41 -19.32 -0.67 2.13
N CYS A 42 -19.06 0.64 2.31
CA CYS A 42 -19.79 1.69 1.59
C CYS A 42 -19.07 2.18 0.35
N HIS A 43 -17.85 1.73 0.15
CA HIS A 43 -16.99 2.15 -0.97
C HIS A 43 -16.21 0.94 -1.46
N GLU A 44 -16.90 0.05 -2.14
CA GLU A 44 -16.31 -1.21 -2.60
C GLU A 44 -15.13 -1.03 -3.53
N GLU A 45 -15.03 0.12 -4.18
CA GLU A 45 -13.90 0.44 -5.04
C GLU A 45 -12.63 0.79 -4.25
N ILE A 46 -12.75 1.01 -2.94
CA ILE A 46 -11.60 1.36 -2.11
C ILE A 46 -11.09 0.11 -1.40
N HIS A 47 -9.88 -0.29 -1.76
CA HIS A 47 -9.21 -1.43 -1.13
C HIS A 47 -8.09 -0.91 -0.24
N LEU A 48 -8.10 -1.33 1.02
CA LEU A 48 -7.08 -0.96 2.00
C LEU A 48 -6.18 -2.15 2.23
N ILE A 49 -4.93 -2.01 1.83
CA ILE A 49 -3.94 -3.10 1.93
C ILE A 49 -3.02 -2.84 3.09
N ASN A 50 -2.92 -3.81 4.00
CA ASN A 50 -1.99 -3.75 5.11
C ASN A 50 -0.78 -4.62 4.80
N LEU A 51 0.39 -4.05 5.03
CA LEU A 51 1.66 -4.72 4.78
C LEU A 51 2.30 -5.15 6.09
N GLU A 52 2.85 -6.35 6.10
CA GLU A 52 3.58 -6.89 7.24
C GLU A 52 4.87 -6.12 7.45
N GLY A 53 5.13 -5.72 8.68
CA GLY A 53 6.35 -4.99 9.01
C GLY A 53 6.27 -3.49 8.85
N VAL A 54 5.12 -2.96 8.44
CA VAL A 54 4.90 -1.52 8.36
C VAL A 54 4.24 -1.06 9.64
N ASP A 55 4.94 -0.27 10.42
CA ASP A 55 4.43 0.26 11.68
C ASP A 55 3.54 1.49 11.43
N GLY A 56 2.72 1.85 12.41
CA GLY A 56 1.91 3.05 12.37
C GLY A 56 0.52 2.86 11.79
N GLY A 57 0.15 1.64 11.45
CA GLY A 57 -1.19 1.34 10.96
C GLY A 57 -1.51 1.92 9.59
N TYR A 58 -0.52 2.16 8.77
CA TYR A 58 -0.73 2.69 7.44
C TYR A 58 -1.42 1.71 6.52
N ASN A 59 -2.34 2.24 5.72
CA ASN A 59 -3.02 1.47 4.68
C ASN A 59 -2.50 1.92 3.32
N PHE A 60 -2.37 0.99 2.40
CA PHE A 60 -1.92 1.28 1.05
C PHE A 60 -3.03 0.92 0.06
N SER A 61 -3.12 1.65 -1.03
CA SER A 61 -4.04 1.30 -2.11
C SER A 61 -3.31 0.51 -3.19
N PRO A 62 -4.04 -0.19 -4.06
CA PRO A 62 -3.41 -0.91 -5.16
C PRO A 62 -2.55 -0.02 -6.06
N LEU A 63 -2.93 1.26 -6.23
CA LEU A 63 -2.12 2.18 -7.05
C LEU A 63 -0.79 2.54 -6.42
N MET A 64 -0.65 2.37 -5.11
CA MET A 64 0.61 2.64 -4.41
C MET A 64 1.58 1.48 -4.49
N LEU A 65 1.10 0.32 -4.90
CA LEU A 65 1.86 -0.93 -4.82
C LEU A 65 2.05 -1.57 -6.18
N GLU A 66 3.16 -2.28 -6.30
CA GLU A 66 3.44 -3.13 -7.45
C GLU A 66 3.57 -4.55 -6.93
N ILE A 67 2.75 -5.46 -7.44
CA ILE A 67 2.79 -6.85 -7.01
C ILE A 67 4.07 -7.49 -7.50
N VAL A 68 4.79 -8.10 -6.57
CA VAL A 68 6.04 -8.81 -6.88
C VAL A 68 5.76 -10.29 -6.81
N GLU A 69 5.95 -10.97 -7.92
CA GLU A 69 5.80 -12.42 -7.96
C GLU A 69 7.09 -13.06 -7.49
N GLU A 70 6.94 -14.09 -6.67
CA GLU A 70 8.09 -14.84 -6.21
C GLU A 70 8.33 -16.00 -7.15
N ASP A 71 9.56 -16.13 -7.58
CA ASP A 71 9.98 -17.32 -8.29
C ASP A 71 10.28 -18.42 -7.27
N GLU A 72 9.79 -19.57 -7.54
CA GLU A 72 10.03 -20.71 -6.66
C GLU A 72 11.10 -21.62 -7.20
#